data_d8133857dc8f2d2b0a705e3417fcaf5b
#
_entry.id   d8133857dc8f2d2b0a705e3417fcaf5b
#
_cell.length_a   1.000
_cell.length_b   1.000
_cell.length_c   1.000
_cell.angle_alpha   90.00
_cell.angle_beta   90.00
_cell.angle_gamma   90.00
#
_symmetry.space_group_name_H-M   'P 1'
#
loop_
_entity.id
_entity.type
_entity.pdbx_description
1 polymer ?
#
loop_
_entity_poly.entity_id
_entity_poly.type
_entity_poly.pdbx_seq_one_letter_code
_entity_poly.pdbx_strand_id
1 'polypeptide(L)'
;MQGDQSRYDAIVVGSGIGGLVGGGYLAADGRRVLVLEQHDVAGGNAHVFRRRRKYEFDVGTHYLGDCGPDGLIPAILSGLGVRDRVRFRPMDNEGGFDRIMTPTATVDVPAGWEPYRHRLKQAVPEEADGIDRFIDLAVAVATASRAGLLGEPMVELFRKSPQTMRWSRRTLGQALDHCGLSAKGRTLVAAQAGNYGAMPDGIGFAEHVNIMDHYLRGAYYPEGGGQALVAALVEALEAYGGELRTRCAVRRILIDGGRATGVELADGQRISAPLVISNADYRRTVLDLCGGEAAFPADLVARTRDAVMRSAVVAVYVALDTELPGLPNANIWWHDSDDMEGAHAAVQERYERDGTMESVPQLAFSFASIKDAGAPAVCPPGHSNFQIMTGCPPGYAFWGLEGGPVDGEPYRRNPAYLARKRQLTETILDTAEKVLGPFRDRITHVETATPLTNERYIRASGGTPYGMATWGGAGQRPDVRTGIEGLYVVGQNVRYGSGVGGVATGGVAAASQILGRPLLAEVYAGTVLGDASRLPERAPDWDPLAVSRGQARQRAKGLARIG
;
A
#
# COMPACT_ATOMS: atom_id res chain seq x y z
N MET A 1 0.09 34.68 -32.35
CA MET A 1 -0.18 33.56 -31.43
C MET A 1 1.02 33.43 -30.53
N GLN A 2 0.97 34.01 -29.34
CA GLN A 2 1.99 33.81 -28.30
C GLN A 2 1.86 32.37 -27.84
N GLY A 3 2.89 31.57 -28.03
CA GLY A 3 2.95 30.21 -27.51
C GLY A 3 2.83 30.23 -26.00
N ASP A 4 1.78 29.61 -25.49
CA ASP A 4 1.55 29.37 -24.08
C ASP A 4 2.70 28.47 -23.58
N GLN A 5 3.76 29.07 -23.06
CA GLN A 5 4.84 28.32 -22.42
C GLN A 5 4.22 27.64 -21.20
N SER A 6 4.17 26.33 -21.23
CA SER A 6 3.60 25.56 -20.12
C SER A 6 4.24 25.99 -18.81
N ARG A 7 3.43 26.35 -17.84
CA ARG A 7 3.89 26.78 -16.50
C ARG A 7 4.63 25.67 -15.77
N TYR A 8 4.36 24.40 -16.13
CA TYR A 8 4.89 23.20 -15.49
C TYR A 8 5.62 22.32 -16.51
N ASP A 9 6.69 21.70 -16.05
CA ASP A 9 7.47 20.72 -16.83
C ASP A 9 6.87 19.31 -16.69
N ALA A 10 6.20 19.04 -15.54
CA ALA A 10 5.50 17.80 -15.29
C ALA A 10 4.25 18.01 -14.43
N ILE A 11 3.22 17.19 -14.68
CA ILE A 11 2.02 17.09 -13.84
C ILE A 11 1.95 15.67 -13.28
N VAL A 12 1.68 15.54 -11.98
CA VAL A 12 1.42 14.28 -11.30
C VAL A 12 -0.07 14.21 -10.95
N VAL A 13 -0.77 13.18 -11.40
CA VAL A 13 -2.18 12.94 -11.13
C VAL A 13 -2.31 11.97 -9.97
N GLY A 14 -2.69 12.49 -8.80
CA GLY A 14 -2.76 11.74 -7.53
C GLY A 14 -1.49 11.84 -6.70
N SER A 15 -1.67 12.13 -5.41
CA SER A 15 -0.61 12.36 -4.42
C SER A 15 -0.33 11.15 -3.53
N GLY A 16 -0.57 9.91 -3.99
CA GLY A 16 -0.07 8.72 -3.31
C GLY A 16 1.47 8.70 -3.30
N ILE A 17 2.07 7.85 -2.46
CA ILE A 17 3.53 7.78 -2.26
C ILE A 17 4.29 7.71 -3.59
N GLY A 18 3.85 6.87 -4.54
CA GLY A 18 4.52 6.74 -5.84
C GLY A 18 4.56 8.04 -6.64
N GLY A 19 3.44 8.80 -6.64
CA GLY A 19 3.35 10.10 -7.30
C GLY A 19 4.20 11.16 -6.60
N LEU A 20 4.17 11.21 -5.26
CA LEU A 20 4.98 12.15 -4.48
C LEU A 20 6.48 11.88 -4.62
N VAL A 21 6.90 10.61 -4.62
CA VAL A 21 8.30 10.22 -4.84
C VAL A 21 8.75 10.58 -6.26
N GLY A 22 7.99 10.17 -7.29
CA GLY A 22 8.33 10.50 -8.68
C GLY A 22 8.37 12.00 -8.93
N GLY A 23 7.35 12.74 -8.48
CA GLY A 23 7.29 14.19 -8.56
C GLY A 23 8.39 14.89 -7.76
N GLY A 24 8.70 14.38 -6.55
CA GLY A 24 9.76 14.89 -5.70
C GLY A 24 11.15 14.80 -6.34
N TYR A 25 11.47 13.65 -6.97
CA TYR A 25 12.74 13.50 -7.71
C TYR A 25 12.84 14.42 -8.92
N LEU A 26 11.76 14.62 -9.65
CA LEU A 26 11.74 15.59 -10.75
C LEU A 26 11.90 17.02 -10.25
N ALA A 27 11.27 17.37 -9.12
CA ALA A 27 11.45 18.70 -8.51
C ALA A 27 12.88 18.90 -7.99
N ALA A 28 13.48 17.88 -7.39
CA ALA A 28 14.88 17.91 -6.94
C ALA A 28 15.87 18.07 -8.12
N ASP A 29 15.51 17.57 -9.32
CA ASP A 29 16.25 17.81 -10.58
C ASP A 29 15.98 19.19 -11.19
N GLY A 30 15.19 20.05 -10.53
CA GLY A 30 14.91 21.41 -10.98
C GLY A 30 13.68 21.57 -11.89
N ARG A 31 12.87 20.54 -12.08
CA ARG A 31 11.63 20.61 -12.87
C ARG A 31 10.51 21.28 -12.08
N ARG A 32 9.71 22.09 -12.76
CA ARG A 32 8.48 22.68 -12.18
C ARG A 32 7.38 21.62 -12.19
N VAL A 33 7.12 21.02 -11.04
CA VAL A 33 6.17 19.90 -10.89
C VAL A 33 4.88 20.37 -10.22
N LEU A 34 3.74 20.00 -10.80
CA LEU A 34 2.41 20.18 -10.20
C LEU A 34 1.83 18.82 -9.83
N VAL A 35 1.53 18.62 -8.53
CA VAL A 35 0.81 17.45 -8.04
C VAL A 35 -0.65 17.81 -7.81
N LEU A 36 -1.58 17.08 -8.42
CA LEU A 36 -3.02 17.29 -8.35
C LEU A 36 -3.67 16.14 -7.58
N GLU A 37 -4.32 16.45 -6.47
CA GLU A 37 -5.00 15.50 -5.59
C GLU A 37 -6.49 15.82 -5.47
N GLN A 38 -7.35 14.82 -5.71
CA GLN A 38 -8.81 15.00 -5.59
C GLN A 38 -9.28 15.11 -4.14
N HIS A 39 -8.62 14.40 -3.21
CA HIS A 39 -8.91 14.45 -1.79
C HIS A 39 -8.44 15.78 -1.17
N ASP A 40 -8.81 16.07 0.07
CA ASP A 40 -8.36 17.29 0.76
C ASP A 40 -7.03 17.09 1.50
N VAL A 41 -6.51 15.89 1.49
CA VAL A 41 -5.23 15.46 2.10
C VAL A 41 -4.48 14.59 1.13
N ALA A 42 -3.18 14.81 0.97
CA ALA A 42 -2.30 13.97 0.19
C ALA A 42 -1.98 12.64 0.91
N GLY A 43 -1.57 11.62 0.15
CA GLY A 43 -1.01 10.38 0.68
C GLY A 43 -1.63 9.10 0.11
N GLY A 44 -2.78 9.16 -0.55
CA GLY A 44 -3.46 7.95 -1.02
C GLY A 44 -3.73 6.98 0.14
N ASN A 45 -3.35 5.70 0.02
CA ASN A 45 -3.51 4.72 1.13
C ASN A 45 -2.61 5.00 2.35
N ALA A 46 -1.63 5.89 2.27
CA ALA A 46 -0.75 6.23 3.38
C ALA A 46 -1.26 7.41 4.21
N HIS A 47 -2.45 7.98 3.89
CA HIS A 47 -2.99 9.05 4.73
C HIS A 47 -3.60 8.51 6.03
N VAL A 48 -3.76 9.40 7.00
CA VAL A 48 -4.45 9.14 8.26
C VAL A 48 -5.75 9.94 8.32
N PHE A 49 -6.65 9.54 9.19
CA PHE A 49 -7.85 10.32 9.50
C PHE A 49 -8.07 10.41 11.01
N ARG A 50 -8.63 11.55 11.46
CA ARG A 50 -8.88 11.83 12.88
C ARG A 50 -10.36 11.73 13.22
N ARG A 51 -10.65 11.17 14.39
CA ARG A 51 -12.00 11.08 14.94
C ARG A 51 -12.07 11.64 16.34
N ARG A 52 -13.21 12.30 16.63
CA ARG A 52 -13.49 12.94 17.94
C ARG A 52 -12.39 13.89 18.43
N ARG A 53 -11.48 14.35 17.55
CA ARG A 53 -10.29 15.16 17.88
C ARG A 53 -9.34 14.46 18.90
N LYS A 54 -9.44 13.16 19.05
CA LYS A 54 -8.70 12.36 20.04
C LYS A 54 -7.98 11.16 19.47
N TYR A 55 -8.46 10.61 18.36
CA TYR A 55 -7.96 9.37 17.80
C TYR A 55 -7.57 9.58 16.35
N GLU A 56 -6.37 9.14 16.00
CA GLU A 56 -5.86 9.11 14.64
C GLU A 56 -5.70 7.66 14.19
N PHE A 57 -6.16 7.35 12.99
CA PHE A 57 -6.11 6.02 12.41
C PHE A 57 -5.42 6.06 11.06
N ASP A 58 -4.51 5.11 10.84
CA ASP A 58 -3.94 4.85 9.53
C ASP A 58 -4.98 4.22 8.59
N VAL A 59 -4.95 4.59 7.31
CA VAL A 59 -5.78 3.95 6.30
C VAL A 59 -5.14 2.64 5.82
N GLY A 60 -3.83 2.63 5.54
CA GLY A 60 -3.16 1.45 5.02
C GLY A 60 -1.67 1.32 5.39
N THR A 61 -1.13 2.23 6.23
CA THR A 61 0.25 2.11 6.71
C THR A 61 0.25 1.45 8.09
N HIS A 62 0.17 0.13 8.12
CA HIS A 62 0.11 -0.60 9.39
C HIS A 62 1.50 -0.87 9.97
N TYR A 63 2.47 -1.12 9.13
CA TYR A 63 3.90 -1.24 9.42
C TYR A 63 4.69 -1.23 8.11
N LEU A 64 6.00 -1.05 8.18
CA LEU A 64 6.90 -0.99 7.05
C LEU A 64 8.10 -1.89 7.32
N GLY A 65 8.52 -2.62 6.31
CA GLY A 65 9.78 -3.35 6.35
C GLY A 65 10.94 -2.52 5.78
N ASP A 66 12.16 -3.04 5.90
CA ASP A 66 13.36 -2.52 5.23
C ASP A 66 13.57 -0.99 5.47
N CYS A 67 13.29 -0.55 6.72
CA CYS A 67 13.45 0.84 7.17
C CYS A 67 14.66 1.05 8.10
N GLY A 68 15.53 0.06 8.21
CA GLY A 68 16.82 0.17 8.90
C GLY A 68 17.79 1.13 8.16
N PRO A 69 19.00 1.34 8.71
CA PRO A 69 19.97 2.29 8.14
C PRO A 69 20.28 2.06 6.66
N ASP A 70 20.40 0.79 6.24
CA ASP A 70 20.71 0.38 4.87
C ASP A 70 19.45 -0.04 4.08
N GLY A 71 18.28 0.36 4.56
CA GLY A 71 17.00 -0.02 3.97
C GLY A 71 16.67 0.77 2.71
N LEU A 72 15.82 0.18 1.87
CA LEU A 72 15.41 0.78 0.60
C LEU A 72 14.60 2.08 0.79
N ILE A 73 13.65 2.08 1.74
CA ILE A 73 12.83 3.28 2.01
C ILE A 73 13.70 4.43 2.52
N PRO A 74 14.58 4.26 3.53
CA PRO A 74 15.52 5.30 3.91
C PRO A 74 16.42 5.79 2.79
N ALA A 75 16.92 4.91 1.91
CA ALA A 75 17.72 5.30 0.75
C ALA A 75 16.95 6.22 -0.20
N ILE A 76 15.69 5.89 -0.52
CA ILE A 76 14.81 6.72 -1.34
C ILE A 76 14.58 8.10 -0.69
N LEU A 77 14.34 8.14 0.63
CA LEU A 77 14.17 9.39 1.37
C LEU A 77 15.47 10.21 1.44
N SER A 78 16.62 9.54 1.57
CA SER A 78 17.94 10.19 1.53
C SER A 78 18.19 10.85 0.18
N GLY A 79 17.87 10.16 -0.91
CA GLY A 79 17.96 10.72 -2.26
C GLY A 79 17.18 12.02 -2.45
N LEU A 80 16.07 12.19 -1.72
CA LEU A 80 15.27 13.41 -1.66
C LEU A 80 15.71 14.39 -0.55
N GLY A 81 16.75 14.10 0.23
CA GLY A 81 17.21 14.95 1.34
C GLY A 81 16.24 14.97 2.54
N VAL A 82 15.30 14.04 2.66
CA VAL A 82 14.28 14.03 3.74
C VAL A 82 14.40 12.84 4.68
N ARG A 83 15.52 12.11 4.67
CA ARG A 83 15.73 10.93 5.53
C ARG A 83 15.48 11.24 7.02
N ASP A 84 16.00 12.37 7.50
CA ASP A 84 15.92 12.78 8.91
C ASP A 84 14.56 13.42 9.28
N ARG A 85 13.68 13.57 8.30
CA ARG A 85 12.31 14.07 8.50
C ARG A 85 11.32 12.97 8.92
N VAL A 86 11.71 11.69 8.78
CA VAL A 86 10.89 10.53 9.15
C VAL A 86 11.68 9.63 10.07
N ARG A 87 11.19 9.49 11.28
CA ARG A 87 11.74 8.55 12.25
C ARG A 87 10.98 7.24 12.17
N PHE A 88 11.71 6.14 11.98
CA PHE A 88 11.14 4.79 11.98
C PHE A 88 11.40 4.14 13.33
N ARG A 89 10.34 3.83 14.06
CA ARG A 89 10.42 3.10 15.33
C ARG A 89 10.47 1.60 15.05
N PRO A 90 11.46 0.85 15.53
CA PRO A 90 11.47 -0.59 15.38
C PRO A 90 10.30 -1.22 16.14
N MET A 91 9.68 -2.21 15.52
CA MET A 91 8.79 -3.15 16.20
C MET A 91 9.62 -4.20 16.95
N ASP A 92 9.00 -5.20 17.56
CA ASP A 92 9.76 -6.25 18.25
C ASP A 92 10.43 -7.20 17.24
N ASN A 93 11.55 -6.75 16.67
CA ASN A 93 12.28 -7.49 15.66
C ASN A 93 13.00 -8.76 16.19
N GLU A 94 13.21 -8.85 17.48
CA GLU A 94 13.86 -10.02 18.11
C GLU A 94 12.84 -11.02 18.64
N GLY A 95 11.84 -10.56 19.38
CA GLY A 95 10.78 -11.40 19.94
C GLY A 95 9.76 -11.83 18.91
N GLY A 96 9.40 -10.93 18.00
CA GLY A 96 8.45 -11.14 16.91
C GLY A 96 7.67 -9.87 16.58
N PHE A 97 7.85 -9.32 15.40
CA PHE A 97 7.10 -8.15 14.90
C PHE A 97 5.69 -8.51 14.41
N ASP A 98 5.43 -9.78 14.14
CA ASP A 98 4.13 -10.35 13.83
C ASP A 98 3.92 -11.61 14.68
N ARG A 99 2.72 -11.78 15.21
CA ARG A 99 2.28 -13.00 15.91
C ARG A 99 1.25 -13.72 15.07
N ILE A 100 1.60 -14.90 14.56
CA ILE A 100 0.69 -15.80 13.85
C ILE A 100 0.01 -16.69 14.89
N MET A 101 -1.31 -16.77 14.85
CA MET A 101 -2.12 -17.61 15.74
C MET A 101 -3.05 -18.49 14.92
N THR A 102 -2.93 -19.80 15.09
CA THR A 102 -3.87 -20.81 14.58
C THR A 102 -4.42 -21.63 15.75
N PRO A 103 -5.43 -22.50 15.58
CA PRO A 103 -5.95 -23.31 16.67
C PRO A 103 -4.91 -24.15 17.41
N THR A 104 -3.85 -24.60 16.73
CA THR A 104 -2.86 -25.52 17.33
C THR A 104 -1.44 -24.93 17.38
N ALA A 105 -1.20 -23.71 16.89
CA ALA A 105 0.14 -23.12 16.91
C ALA A 105 0.10 -21.60 17.11
N THR A 106 1.14 -21.10 17.79
CA THR A 106 1.46 -19.66 17.83
C THR A 106 2.91 -19.49 17.41
N VAL A 107 3.17 -18.60 16.43
CA VAL A 107 4.50 -18.32 15.92
C VAL A 107 4.73 -16.81 15.97
N ASP A 108 5.71 -16.39 16.77
CA ASP A 108 6.22 -15.03 16.76
C ASP A 108 7.29 -14.92 15.65
N VAL A 109 7.08 -14.04 14.69
CA VAL A 109 7.93 -13.86 13.50
C VAL A 109 9.03 -12.84 13.78
N PRO A 110 10.28 -13.26 14.01
CA PRO A 110 11.39 -12.36 14.22
C PRO A 110 11.94 -11.83 12.90
N ALA A 111 12.75 -10.77 12.95
CA ALA A 111 13.53 -10.35 11.80
C ALA A 111 14.60 -11.38 11.43
N GLY A 112 14.86 -11.54 10.12
CA GLY A 112 15.85 -12.46 9.58
C GLY A 112 15.28 -13.82 9.17
N TRP A 113 15.73 -14.30 8.00
CA TRP A 113 15.29 -15.59 7.47
C TRP A 113 15.64 -16.78 8.36
N GLU A 114 16.85 -16.79 8.96
CA GLU A 114 17.28 -17.89 9.83
C GLU A 114 16.57 -17.93 11.18
N PRO A 115 16.38 -16.82 11.92
CA PRO A 115 15.53 -16.81 13.08
C PRO A 115 14.09 -17.24 12.77
N TYR A 116 13.52 -16.80 11.64
CA TYR A 116 12.18 -17.21 11.19
C TYR A 116 12.11 -18.72 10.89
N ARG A 117 13.09 -19.26 10.16
CA ARG A 117 13.24 -20.71 9.93
C ARG A 117 13.18 -21.49 11.26
N HIS A 118 13.93 -21.03 12.23
CA HIS A 118 13.97 -21.66 13.55
C HIS A 118 12.60 -21.68 14.24
N ARG A 119 11.88 -20.55 14.23
CA ARG A 119 10.53 -20.45 14.81
C ARG A 119 9.53 -21.38 14.12
N LEU A 120 9.55 -21.45 12.80
CA LEU A 120 8.68 -22.36 12.04
C LEU A 120 8.96 -23.82 12.39
N LYS A 121 10.25 -24.23 12.43
CA LYS A 121 10.64 -25.60 12.79
C LYS A 121 10.28 -25.97 14.25
N GLN A 122 10.24 -25.00 15.15
CA GLN A 122 9.75 -25.22 16.51
C GLN A 122 8.23 -25.46 16.54
N ALA A 123 7.48 -24.77 15.69
CA ALA A 123 6.02 -24.89 15.65
C ALA A 123 5.51 -26.16 14.94
N VAL A 124 6.27 -26.66 13.96
CA VAL A 124 5.96 -27.88 13.19
C VAL A 124 7.24 -28.70 12.96
N PRO A 125 7.80 -29.33 14.00
CA PRO A 125 9.06 -30.06 13.91
C PRO A 125 9.00 -31.24 12.95
N GLU A 126 7.83 -31.82 12.72
CA GLU A 126 7.57 -32.88 11.76
C GLU A 126 7.77 -32.45 10.30
N GLU A 127 7.75 -31.17 10.02
CA GLU A 127 7.92 -30.59 8.68
C GLU A 127 9.29 -29.89 8.49
N ALA A 128 10.24 -30.11 9.39
CA ALA A 128 11.53 -29.41 9.41
C ALA A 128 12.25 -29.39 8.06
N ASP A 129 12.28 -30.53 7.35
CA ASP A 129 12.92 -30.64 6.04
C ASP A 129 12.17 -29.86 4.95
N GLY A 130 10.84 -29.80 5.02
CA GLY A 130 10.01 -29.01 4.12
C GLY A 130 10.25 -27.53 4.30
N ILE A 131 10.32 -27.08 5.55
CA ILE A 131 10.62 -25.69 5.93
C ILE A 131 12.03 -25.31 5.46
N ASP A 132 13.04 -26.17 5.66
CA ASP A 132 14.40 -25.91 5.20
C ASP A 132 14.43 -25.70 3.67
N ARG A 133 13.80 -26.61 2.90
CA ARG A 133 13.69 -26.45 1.44
C ARG A 133 13.01 -25.15 1.04
N PHE A 134 11.91 -24.79 1.72
CA PHE A 134 11.17 -23.57 1.42
C PHE A 134 12.03 -22.31 1.67
N ILE A 135 12.66 -22.23 2.85
CA ILE A 135 13.47 -21.05 3.22
C ILE A 135 14.70 -20.92 2.31
N ASP A 136 15.36 -22.01 1.95
CA ASP A 136 16.50 -21.99 1.02
C ASP A 136 16.11 -21.43 -0.36
N LEU A 137 14.94 -21.86 -0.88
CA LEU A 137 14.39 -21.30 -2.12
C LEU A 137 14.04 -19.83 -1.97
N ALA A 138 13.42 -19.45 -0.86
CA ALA A 138 13.00 -18.08 -0.59
C ALA A 138 14.21 -17.12 -0.50
N VAL A 139 15.24 -17.51 0.25
CA VAL A 139 16.48 -16.72 0.37
C VAL A 139 17.17 -16.53 -0.98
N ALA A 140 17.25 -17.59 -1.79
CA ALA A 140 17.84 -17.52 -3.12
C ALA A 140 17.08 -16.54 -4.04
N VAL A 141 15.74 -16.59 -4.02
CA VAL A 141 14.89 -15.69 -4.82
C VAL A 141 14.96 -14.26 -4.30
N ALA A 142 14.89 -14.03 -2.98
CA ALA A 142 14.98 -12.71 -2.37
C ALA A 142 16.30 -12.01 -2.73
N THR A 143 17.41 -12.73 -2.57
CA THR A 143 18.77 -12.22 -2.88
C THR A 143 18.88 -11.80 -4.34
N ALA A 144 18.44 -12.65 -5.27
CA ALA A 144 18.49 -12.34 -6.70
C ALA A 144 17.54 -11.19 -7.07
N SER A 145 16.33 -11.15 -6.50
CA SER A 145 15.37 -10.07 -6.75
C SER A 145 15.92 -8.71 -6.33
N ARG A 146 16.55 -8.65 -5.14
CA ARG A 146 17.16 -7.41 -4.65
C ARG A 146 18.34 -6.97 -5.51
N ALA A 147 19.23 -7.88 -5.89
CA ALA A 147 20.35 -7.59 -6.77
C ALA A 147 19.86 -7.04 -8.14
N GLY A 148 18.81 -7.66 -8.71
CA GLY A 148 18.18 -7.18 -9.95
C GLY A 148 17.52 -5.81 -9.80
N LEU A 149 16.88 -5.53 -8.65
CA LEU A 149 16.30 -4.24 -8.34
C LEU A 149 17.37 -3.13 -8.29
N LEU A 150 18.57 -3.46 -7.81
CA LEU A 150 19.72 -2.56 -7.71
C LEU A 150 20.56 -2.49 -8.97
N GLY A 151 20.14 -3.15 -10.06
CA GLY A 151 20.72 -2.99 -11.39
C GLY A 151 21.63 -4.13 -11.84
N GLU A 152 21.73 -5.24 -11.10
CA GLU A 152 22.48 -6.41 -11.60
C GLU A 152 21.77 -7.02 -12.82
N PRO A 153 22.48 -7.28 -13.93
CA PRO A 153 21.87 -7.82 -15.13
C PRO A 153 21.21 -9.19 -14.90
N MET A 154 20.00 -9.37 -15.44
CA MET A 154 19.22 -10.60 -15.27
C MET A 154 19.99 -11.87 -15.72
N VAL A 155 20.83 -11.76 -16.75
CA VAL A 155 21.68 -12.87 -17.22
C VAL A 155 22.65 -13.34 -16.13
N GLU A 156 23.26 -12.40 -15.40
CA GLU A 156 24.16 -12.73 -14.29
C GLU A 156 23.41 -13.32 -13.10
N LEU A 157 22.23 -12.79 -12.79
CA LEU A 157 21.38 -13.34 -11.73
C LEU A 157 20.99 -14.79 -12.00
N PHE A 158 20.57 -15.10 -13.24
CA PHE A 158 20.21 -16.46 -13.62
C PHE A 158 21.42 -17.40 -13.68
N ARG A 159 22.58 -16.89 -14.05
CA ARG A 159 23.84 -17.67 -14.02
C ARG A 159 24.25 -18.04 -12.58
N LYS A 160 24.11 -17.09 -11.64
CA LYS A 160 24.42 -17.30 -10.22
C LYS A 160 23.39 -18.18 -9.51
N SER A 161 22.12 -18.05 -9.87
CA SER A 161 20.99 -18.78 -9.26
C SER A 161 19.98 -19.26 -10.32
N PRO A 162 20.27 -20.41 -11.00
CA PRO A 162 19.32 -20.99 -11.96
C PRO A 162 17.94 -21.30 -11.37
N GLN A 163 17.88 -21.58 -10.07
CA GLN A 163 16.64 -21.83 -9.33
C GLN A 163 15.73 -20.59 -9.33
N THR A 164 16.29 -19.38 -9.22
CA THR A 164 15.53 -18.14 -9.26
C THR A 164 14.71 -18.01 -10.55
N MET A 165 15.29 -18.36 -11.72
CA MET A 165 14.55 -18.33 -12.98
C MET A 165 13.39 -19.32 -12.99
N ARG A 166 13.60 -20.53 -12.45
CA ARG A 166 12.55 -21.55 -12.37
C ARG A 166 11.39 -21.11 -11.48
N TRP A 167 11.70 -20.56 -10.29
CA TRP A 167 10.71 -20.26 -9.26
C TRP A 167 10.08 -18.87 -9.40
N SER A 168 10.73 -17.93 -10.08
CA SER A 168 10.15 -16.59 -10.35
C SER A 168 8.86 -16.61 -11.17
N ARG A 169 8.56 -17.73 -11.86
CA ARG A 169 7.34 -17.89 -12.68
C ARG A 169 6.33 -18.87 -12.07
N ARG A 170 6.56 -19.33 -10.86
CA ARG A 170 5.69 -20.28 -10.15
C ARG A 170 4.84 -19.53 -9.11
N THR A 171 3.70 -20.13 -8.76
CA THR A 171 2.89 -19.64 -7.65
C THR A 171 3.52 -20.05 -6.31
N LEU A 172 3.12 -19.37 -5.23
CA LEU A 172 3.49 -19.79 -3.89
C LEU A 172 2.97 -21.21 -3.60
N GLY A 173 1.72 -21.52 -3.98
CA GLY A 173 1.15 -22.87 -3.82
C GLY A 173 2.04 -23.95 -4.42
N GLN A 174 2.51 -23.76 -5.68
CA GLN A 174 3.42 -24.69 -6.33
C GLN A 174 4.77 -24.84 -5.59
N ALA A 175 5.27 -23.79 -4.94
CA ALA A 175 6.48 -23.85 -4.14
C ALA A 175 6.25 -24.64 -2.84
N LEU A 176 5.12 -24.41 -2.18
CA LEU A 176 4.72 -25.12 -0.95
C LEU A 176 4.52 -26.62 -1.22
N ASP A 177 3.87 -26.99 -2.35
CA ASP A 177 3.73 -28.38 -2.79
C ASP A 177 5.09 -29.05 -3.03
N HIS A 178 5.99 -28.35 -3.75
CA HIS A 178 7.35 -28.83 -4.00
C HIS A 178 8.12 -29.09 -2.70
N CYS A 179 7.90 -28.26 -1.69
CA CYS A 179 8.53 -28.42 -0.39
C CYS A 179 7.88 -29.50 0.48
N GLY A 180 6.70 -29.99 0.10
CA GLY A 180 5.97 -31.06 0.80
C GLY A 180 5.38 -30.60 2.12
N LEU A 181 4.98 -29.34 2.22
CA LEU A 181 4.34 -28.79 3.44
C LEU A 181 2.88 -29.22 3.53
N SER A 182 2.45 -29.63 4.73
CA SER A 182 1.05 -29.91 5.05
C SER A 182 0.20 -28.63 5.05
N ALA A 183 -1.13 -28.76 5.18
CA ALA A 183 -2.01 -27.61 5.32
C ALA A 183 -1.58 -26.66 6.45
N LYS A 184 -1.14 -27.21 7.60
CA LYS A 184 -0.64 -26.44 8.74
C LYS A 184 0.66 -25.69 8.41
N GLY A 185 1.66 -26.38 7.84
CA GLY A 185 2.93 -25.76 7.42
C GLY A 185 2.71 -24.68 6.37
N ARG A 186 1.81 -24.93 5.38
CA ARG A 186 1.39 -23.95 4.38
C ARG A 186 0.74 -22.73 5.03
N THR A 187 -0.15 -22.92 5.99
CA THR A 187 -0.82 -21.85 6.73
C THR A 187 0.20 -20.98 7.48
N LEU A 188 1.14 -21.57 8.22
CA LEU A 188 2.14 -20.81 8.98
C LEU A 188 3.06 -19.98 8.07
N VAL A 189 3.46 -20.53 6.92
CA VAL A 189 4.29 -19.81 5.94
C VAL A 189 3.53 -18.69 5.23
N ALA A 190 2.25 -18.91 4.91
CA ALA A 190 1.41 -17.96 4.17
C ALA A 190 0.48 -17.11 5.06
N ALA A 191 0.58 -17.21 6.39
CA ALA A 191 -0.32 -16.57 7.35
C ALA A 191 -0.51 -15.06 7.15
N GLN A 192 0.53 -14.39 6.66
CA GLN A 192 0.53 -12.94 6.40
C GLN A 192 0.01 -12.59 4.97
N ALA A 193 -0.77 -13.50 4.35
CA ALA A 193 -1.37 -13.29 3.02
C ALA A 193 -2.22 -12.02 2.90
N GLY A 194 -2.73 -11.52 4.04
CA GLY A 194 -3.39 -10.22 4.13
C GLY A 194 -2.52 -9.04 3.70
N ASN A 195 -1.18 -9.15 3.71
CA ASN A 195 -0.29 -8.10 3.23
C ASN A 195 -0.36 -7.88 1.70
N TYR A 196 -0.86 -8.86 0.95
CA TYR A 196 -0.95 -8.79 -0.50
C TYR A 196 -2.31 -9.22 -1.07
N GLY A 197 -3.22 -9.67 -0.24
CA GLY A 197 -4.61 -9.94 -0.61
C GLY A 197 -4.79 -11.08 -1.62
N ALA A 198 -4.06 -12.20 -1.45
CA ALA A 198 -4.19 -13.37 -2.32
C ALA A 198 -3.85 -14.67 -1.56
N MET A 199 -4.52 -15.77 -1.93
CA MET A 199 -4.17 -17.10 -1.46
C MET A 199 -2.92 -17.63 -2.20
N PRO A 200 -2.26 -18.69 -1.71
CA PRO A 200 -1.02 -19.21 -2.28
C PRO A 200 -1.04 -19.46 -3.79
N ASP A 201 -2.11 -19.95 -4.35
CA ASP A 201 -2.24 -20.15 -5.80
C ASP A 201 -2.47 -18.87 -6.59
N GLY A 202 -2.91 -17.81 -5.94
CA GLY A 202 -3.19 -16.50 -6.53
C GLY A 202 -2.01 -15.52 -6.50
N ILE A 203 -0.85 -15.92 -5.94
CA ILE A 203 0.34 -15.07 -5.86
C ILE A 203 1.58 -15.75 -6.44
N GLY A 204 2.43 -14.99 -7.13
CA GLY A 204 3.73 -15.47 -7.56
C GLY A 204 4.65 -15.73 -6.36
N PHE A 205 5.42 -16.83 -6.42
CA PHE A 205 6.38 -17.17 -5.35
C PHE A 205 7.38 -16.03 -5.10
N ALA A 206 7.95 -15.46 -6.16
CA ALA A 206 8.88 -14.33 -6.03
C ALA A 206 8.22 -13.09 -5.42
N GLU A 207 6.93 -12.83 -5.70
CA GLU A 207 6.22 -11.70 -5.11
C GLU A 207 6.01 -11.91 -3.60
N HIS A 208 5.57 -13.11 -3.18
CA HIS A 208 5.46 -13.46 -1.76
C HIS A 208 6.81 -13.31 -1.04
N VAL A 209 7.86 -13.91 -1.60
CA VAL A 209 9.22 -13.89 -1.03
C VAL A 209 9.75 -12.45 -0.88
N ASN A 210 9.55 -11.60 -1.88
CA ASN A 210 10.01 -10.21 -1.83
C ASN A 210 9.26 -9.39 -0.75
N ILE A 211 7.97 -9.67 -0.54
CA ILE A 211 7.19 -9.05 0.53
C ILE A 211 7.65 -9.55 1.90
N MET A 212 7.91 -10.86 2.05
CA MET A 212 8.45 -11.41 3.29
C MET A 212 9.87 -10.89 3.58
N ASP A 213 10.76 -10.86 2.58
CA ASP A 213 12.12 -10.31 2.72
C ASP A 213 12.10 -8.85 3.18
N HIS A 214 11.16 -8.06 2.65
CA HIS A 214 10.96 -6.67 3.06
C HIS A 214 10.73 -6.56 4.58
N TYR A 215 9.85 -7.38 5.16
CA TYR A 215 9.58 -7.37 6.61
C TYR A 215 10.67 -8.07 7.43
N LEU A 216 11.23 -9.17 6.92
CA LEU A 216 12.31 -9.89 7.61
C LEU A 216 13.63 -9.10 7.68
N ARG A 217 13.78 -8.02 6.91
CA ARG A 217 14.88 -7.04 7.08
C ARG A 217 14.64 -6.07 8.25
N GLY A 218 13.67 -6.34 9.08
CA GLY A 218 13.20 -5.55 10.19
C GLY A 218 11.91 -4.81 9.86
N ALA A 219 10.97 -4.90 10.79
CA ALA A 219 9.69 -4.23 10.75
C ALA A 219 9.73 -2.95 11.60
N TYR A 220 9.11 -1.90 11.09
CA TYR A 220 9.13 -0.55 11.68
C TYR A 220 7.75 0.11 11.55
N TYR A 221 7.54 1.11 12.37
CA TYR A 221 6.41 2.01 12.23
C TYR A 221 6.90 3.46 12.14
N PRO A 222 6.42 4.28 11.18
CA PRO A 222 6.80 5.67 11.10
C PRO A 222 6.18 6.46 12.27
N GLU A 223 6.99 7.19 13.01
CA GLU A 223 6.52 8.06 14.09
C GLU A 223 5.57 9.13 13.52
N GLY A 224 4.33 9.20 14.04
CA GLY A 224 3.25 10.02 13.47
C GLY A 224 2.52 9.36 12.29
N GLY A 225 2.60 8.04 12.17
CA GLY A 225 1.88 7.23 11.18
C GLY A 225 2.32 7.47 9.74
N GLY A 226 1.57 6.90 8.80
CA GLY A 226 1.83 7.08 7.37
C GLY A 226 1.82 8.54 6.91
N GLN A 227 1.10 9.41 7.61
CA GLN A 227 1.01 10.82 7.27
C GLN A 227 2.32 11.58 7.48
N ALA A 228 3.15 11.17 8.43
CA ALA A 228 4.47 11.78 8.64
C ALA A 228 5.39 11.56 7.43
N LEU A 229 5.36 10.35 6.86
CA LEU A 229 6.07 10.04 5.62
C LEU A 229 5.55 10.88 4.45
N VAL A 230 4.22 10.97 4.30
CA VAL A 230 3.59 11.79 3.26
C VAL A 230 3.97 13.26 3.40
N ALA A 231 3.93 13.81 4.62
CA ALA A 231 4.29 15.20 4.88
C ALA A 231 5.75 15.49 4.53
N ALA A 232 6.67 14.60 4.84
CA ALA A 232 8.08 14.75 4.46
C ALA A 232 8.28 14.82 2.93
N LEU A 233 7.54 13.99 2.18
CA LEU A 233 7.56 14.03 0.71
C LEU A 233 6.92 15.30 0.14
N VAL A 234 5.87 15.82 0.77
CA VAL A 234 5.25 17.11 0.39
C VAL A 234 6.21 18.26 0.69
N GLU A 235 6.85 18.27 1.87
CA GLU A 235 7.88 19.26 2.21
C GLU A 235 9.01 19.29 1.18
N ALA A 236 9.52 18.11 0.75
CA ALA A 236 10.52 18.01 -0.29
C ALA A 236 10.04 18.59 -1.63
N LEU A 237 8.87 18.14 -2.10
CA LEU A 237 8.28 18.62 -3.34
C LEU A 237 8.20 20.15 -3.38
N GLU A 238 7.63 20.77 -2.33
CA GLU A 238 7.39 22.20 -2.25
C GLU A 238 8.69 23.00 -2.02
N ALA A 239 9.65 22.45 -1.26
CA ALA A 239 10.97 23.06 -1.05
C ALA A 239 11.79 23.14 -2.35
N TYR A 240 11.61 22.17 -3.25
CA TYR A 240 12.30 22.14 -4.55
C TYR A 240 11.53 22.88 -5.65
N GLY A 241 10.46 23.60 -5.30
CA GLY A 241 9.71 24.46 -6.24
C GLY A 241 8.52 23.77 -6.90
N GLY A 242 8.18 22.55 -6.48
CA GLY A 242 6.93 21.91 -6.86
C GLY A 242 5.72 22.50 -6.14
N GLU A 243 4.53 22.16 -6.62
CA GLU A 243 3.25 22.65 -6.08
C GLU A 243 2.31 21.45 -5.84
N LEU A 244 1.68 21.38 -4.64
CA LEU A 244 0.60 20.45 -4.35
C LEU A 244 -0.74 21.19 -4.32
N ARG A 245 -1.70 20.74 -5.13
CA ARG A 245 -3.10 21.19 -5.08
C ARG A 245 -4.00 20.04 -4.67
N THR A 246 -4.62 20.18 -3.51
CA THR A 246 -5.67 19.26 -3.03
C THR A 246 -7.06 19.74 -3.43
N ARG A 247 -8.06 18.84 -3.46
CA ARG A 247 -9.42 19.04 -3.98
C ARG A 247 -9.43 19.45 -5.46
N CYS A 248 -8.46 18.96 -6.21
CA CYS A 248 -8.29 19.18 -7.63
C CYS A 248 -8.38 17.85 -8.36
N ALA A 249 -9.59 17.43 -8.70
CA ALA A 249 -9.82 16.19 -9.43
C ALA A 249 -9.47 16.38 -10.91
N VAL A 250 -8.59 15.53 -11.45
CA VAL A 250 -8.34 15.43 -12.88
C VAL A 250 -9.45 14.59 -13.50
N ARG A 251 -10.09 15.13 -14.54
CA ARG A 251 -11.12 14.46 -15.34
C ARG A 251 -10.53 13.75 -16.55
N ARG A 252 -9.47 14.30 -17.13
CA ARG A 252 -8.87 13.82 -18.37
C ARG A 252 -7.37 14.08 -18.40
N ILE A 253 -6.61 13.13 -18.94
CA ILE A 253 -5.25 13.34 -19.42
C ILE A 253 -5.36 13.69 -20.90
N LEU A 254 -4.80 14.83 -21.29
CA LEU A 254 -4.87 15.33 -22.66
C LEU A 254 -3.76 14.68 -23.49
N ILE A 255 -4.16 14.03 -24.57
CA ILE A 255 -3.27 13.33 -25.51
C ILE A 255 -3.52 13.90 -26.90
N ASP A 256 -2.45 14.31 -27.57
CA ASP A 256 -2.47 14.78 -28.95
C ASP A 256 -1.31 14.18 -29.73
N GLY A 257 -1.58 13.63 -30.91
CA GLY A 257 -0.57 13.01 -31.74
C GLY A 257 0.26 11.90 -31.06
N GLY A 258 -0.36 11.12 -30.12
CA GLY A 258 0.33 10.05 -29.38
C GLY A 258 1.23 10.56 -28.23
N ARG A 259 1.09 11.82 -27.83
CA ARG A 259 1.88 12.49 -26.80
C ARG A 259 0.96 13.10 -25.73
N ALA A 260 1.34 12.99 -24.47
CA ALA A 260 0.69 13.73 -23.39
C ALA A 260 0.99 15.23 -23.52
N THR A 261 -0.05 16.06 -23.34
CA THR A 261 0.06 17.53 -23.47
C THR A 261 -0.42 18.26 -22.22
N GLY A 262 -0.93 17.55 -21.23
CA GLY A 262 -1.43 18.10 -19.98
C GLY A 262 -2.64 17.37 -19.43
N VAL A 263 -3.42 18.07 -18.62
CA VAL A 263 -4.64 17.53 -18.01
C VAL A 263 -5.80 18.51 -18.08
N GLU A 264 -7.02 17.99 -17.97
CA GLU A 264 -8.24 18.75 -17.77
C GLU A 264 -8.83 18.40 -16.40
N LEU A 265 -9.09 19.40 -15.59
CA LEU A 265 -9.71 19.25 -14.27
C LEU A 265 -11.23 19.05 -14.37
N ALA A 266 -11.85 18.62 -13.27
CA ALA A 266 -13.29 18.39 -13.20
C ALA A 266 -14.13 19.69 -13.41
N ASP A 267 -13.55 20.86 -13.13
CA ASP A 267 -14.15 22.17 -13.38
C ASP A 267 -13.95 22.69 -14.82
N GLY A 268 -13.26 21.92 -15.67
CA GLY A 268 -12.99 22.27 -17.07
C GLY A 268 -11.69 23.05 -17.28
N GLN A 269 -10.97 23.44 -16.23
CA GLN A 269 -9.65 24.08 -16.38
C GLN A 269 -8.67 23.12 -17.04
N ARG A 270 -7.92 23.59 -18.06
CA ARG A 270 -6.83 22.85 -18.68
C ARG A 270 -5.48 23.37 -18.20
N ILE A 271 -4.58 22.45 -17.89
CA ILE A 271 -3.21 22.74 -17.46
C ILE A 271 -2.26 21.98 -18.35
N SER A 272 -1.39 22.70 -19.06
CA SER A 272 -0.44 22.11 -20.02
C SER A 272 0.84 21.69 -19.35
N ALA A 273 1.36 20.52 -19.71
CA ALA A 273 2.71 20.05 -19.40
C ALA A 273 3.11 18.94 -20.40
N PRO A 274 4.38 18.86 -20.79
CA PRO A 274 4.86 17.82 -21.72
C PRO A 274 5.00 16.44 -21.05
N LEU A 275 5.00 16.39 -19.71
CA LEU A 275 5.11 15.15 -18.94
C LEU A 275 3.91 15.02 -18.00
N VAL A 276 3.31 13.84 -17.97
CA VAL A 276 2.26 13.47 -17.02
C VAL A 276 2.64 12.14 -16.36
N ILE A 277 2.67 12.13 -15.03
CA ILE A 277 2.79 10.90 -14.22
C ILE A 277 1.41 10.61 -13.63
N SER A 278 0.76 9.55 -14.06
CA SER A 278 -0.49 9.11 -13.44
C SER A 278 -0.19 8.18 -12.26
N ASN A 279 -0.51 8.63 -11.06
CA ASN A 279 -0.58 7.83 -9.85
C ASN A 279 -2.04 7.47 -9.48
N ALA A 280 -2.97 7.73 -10.39
CA ALA A 280 -4.32 7.22 -10.31
C ALA A 280 -4.33 5.70 -10.58
N ASP A 281 -5.44 5.04 -10.24
CA ASP A 281 -5.62 3.63 -10.56
C ASP A 281 -5.35 3.38 -12.06
N TYR A 282 -4.59 2.32 -12.39
CA TYR A 282 -4.16 2.04 -13.76
C TYR A 282 -5.34 1.80 -14.71
N ARG A 283 -6.34 1.03 -14.24
CA ARG A 283 -7.53 0.74 -15.04
C ARG A 283 -8.27 2.04 -15.37
N ARG A 284 -8.42 2.93 -14.38
CA ARG A 284 -9.02 4.25 -14.59
C ARG A 284 -8.14 5.16 -15.44
N THR A 285 -6.83 5.09 -15.30
CA THR A 285 -5.91 5.85 -16.16
C THR A 285 -6.13 5.49 -17.62
N VAL A 286 -6.14 4.20 -17.94
CA VAL A 286 -6.29 3.74 -19.32
C VAL A 286 -7.71 3.94 -19.86
N LEU A 287 -8.72 3.47 -19.11
CA LEU A 287 -10.10 3.42 -19.61
C LEU A 287 -10.82 4.77 -19.54
N ASP A 288 -10.62 5.51 -18.42
CA ASP A 288 -11.39 6.71 -18.13
C ASP A 288 -10.59 7.99 -18.45
N LEU A 289 -9.42 8.16 -17.83
CA LEU A 289 -8.67 9.42 -17.92
C LEU A 289 -8.05 9.64 -19.30
N CYS A 290 -7.62 8.59 -19.98
CA CYS A 290 -7.04 8.68 -21.34
C CYS A 290 -8.04 8.35 -22.44
N GLY A 291 -9.24 7.85 -22.13
CA GLY A 291 -10.28 7.57 -23.11
C GLY A 291 -10.16 6.22 -23.84
N GLY A 292 -9.49 5.24 -23.23
CA GLY A 292 -9.45 3.85 -23.73
C GLY A 292 -8.85 3.73 -25.13
N GLU A 293 -9.62 3.14 -26.06
CA GLU A 293 -9.19 2.85 -27.44
C GLU A 293 -8.90 4.10 -28.30
N ALA A 294 -9.32 5.28 -27.85
CA ALA A 294 -8.93 6.53 -28.49
C ALA A 294 -7.43 6.86 -28.28
N ALA A 295 -6.80 6.28 -27.26
CA ALA A 295 -5.42 6.57 -26.87
C ALA A 295 -4.51 5.34 -26.89
N PHE A 296 -5.06 4.13 -26.72
CA PHE A 296 -4.30 2.90 -26.57
C PHE A 296 -4.73 1.81 -27.57
N PRO A 297 -3.84 0.88 -27.90
CA PRO A 297 -4.19 -0.30 -28.69
C PRO A 297 -5.31 -1.12 -28.04
N ALA A 298 -6.22 -1.65 -28.86
CA ALA A 298 -7.41 -2.38 -28.40
C ALA A 298 -7.07 -3.59 -27.51
N ASP A 299 -5.97 -4.29 -27.77
CA ASP A 299 -5.51 -5.42 -26.95
C ASP A 299 -5.06 -5.01 -25.55
N LEU A 300 -4.42 -3.83 -25.41
CA LEU A 300 -4.05 -3.27 -24.10
C LEU A 300 -5.30 -2.86 -23.33
N VAL A 301 -6.26 -2.23 -24.01
CA VAL A 301 -7.54 -1.82 -23.39
C VAL A 301 -8.32 -3.05 -22.93
N ALA A 302 -8.42 -4.09 -23.75
CA ALA A 302 -9.07 -5.35 -23.40
C ALA A 302 -8.41 -5.99 -22.16
N ARG A 303 -7.09 -6.17 -22.17
CA ARG A 303 -6.33 -6.70 -21.01
C ARG A 303 -6.55 -5.88 -19.76
N THR A 304 -6.65 -4.56 -19.87
CA THR A 304 -6.86 -3.66 -18.73
C THR A 304 -8.29 -3.76 -18.20
N ARG A 305 -9.27 -3.92 -19.09
CA ARG A 305 -10.68 -4.14 -18.72
C ARG A 305 -10.87 -5.47 -17.99
N ASP A 306 -10.22 -6.52 -18.48
CA ASP A 306 -10.34 -7.88 -18.00
C ASP A 306 -9.38 -8.19 -16.83
N ALA A 307 -8.58 -7.21 -16.40
CA ALA A 307 -7.65 -7.38 -15.30
C ALA A 307 -8.38 -7.78 -14.00
N VAL A 308 -7.91 -8.87 -13.39
CA VAL A 308 -8.43 -9.34 -12.11
C VAL A 308 -7.82 -8.53 -10.98
N MET A 309 -8.66 -8.00 -10.11
CA MET A 309 -8.21 -7.26 -8.94
C MET A 309 -7.97 -8.21 -7.76
N ARG A 310 -7.03 -7.86 -6.88
CA ARG A 310 -6.81 -8.58 -5.63
C ARG A 310 -7.97 -8.41 -4.66
N SER A 311 -8.02 -9.27 -3.64
CA SER A 311 -9.04 -9.20 -2.59
C SER A 311 -9.13 -7.79 -2.00
N ALA A 312 -10.34 -7.37 -1.73
CA ALA A 312 -10.61 -6.14 -1.01
C ALA A 312 -10.68 -6.39 0.50
N VAL A 313 -10.55 -5.34 1.29
CA VAL A 313 -10.44 -5.40 2.75
C VAL A 313 -11.59 -4.66 3.40
N VAL A 314 -12.15 -5.28 4.44
CA VAL A 314 -12.96 -4.60 5.46
C VAL A 314 -12.06 -4.30 6.64
N ALA A 315 -12.04 -3.06 7.11
CA ALA A 315 -11.27 -2.62 8.26
C ALA A 315 -12.18 -2.01 9.33
N VAL A 316 -12.14 -2.53 10.54
CA VAL A 316 -12.84 -1.98 11.71
C VAL A 316 -11.82 -1.20 12.55
N TYR A 317 -12.05 0.07 12.70
CA TYR A 317 -11.25 1.00 13.50
C TYR A 317 -11.87 1.12 14.90
N VAL A 318 -11.10 0.79 15.91
CA VAL A 318 -11.57 0.73 17.31
C VAL A 318 -10.73 1.65 18.18
N ALA A 319 -11.37 2.43 19.02
CA ALA A 319 -10.73 3.15 20.13
C ALA A 319 -11.38 2.79 21.45
N LEU A 320 -10.54 2.54 22.46
CA LEU A 320 -10.93 2.19 23.81
C LEU A 320 -10.52 3.28 24.80
N ASP A 321 -11.26 3.41 25.91
CA ASP A 321 -10.90 4.23 27.06
C ASP A 321 -10.08 3.45 28.09
N THR A 322 -9.35 2.45 27.63
CA THR A 322 -8.42 1.64 28.41
C THR A 322 -7.22 1.23 27.56
N GLU A 323 -6.11 0.93 28.17
CA GLU A 323 -4.99 0.26 27.51
C GLU A 323 -5.26 -1.24 27.40
N LEU A 324 -4.78 -1.86 26.33
CA LEU A 324 -4.79 -3.31 26.16
C LEU A 324 -3.50 -3.87 26.76
N PRO A 325 -3.59 -4.55 27.94
CA PRO A 325 -2.41 -5.02 28.63
C PRO A 325 -1.80 -6.25 27.97
N GLY A 326 -0.47 -6.39 28.09
CA GLY A 326 0.25 -7.62 27.72
C GLY A 326 0.38 -7.88 26.21
N LEU A 327 -0.02 -6.96 25.36
CA LEU A 327 0.21 -7.08 23.92
C LEU A 327 1.66 -6.71 23.55
N PRO A 328 2.34 -7.50 22.72
CA PRO A 328 3.66 -7.16 22.20
C PRO A 328 3.59 -6.00 21.22
N ASN A 329 4.74 -5.36 20.95
CA ASN A 329 4.88 -4.40 19.83
C ASN A 329 4.93 -5.14 18.47
N ALA A 330 3.82 -5.78 18.14
CA ALA A 330 3.63 -6.66 17.00
C ALA A 330 2.24 -6.49 16.42
N ASN A 331 2.04 -6.93 15.17
CA ASN A 331 0.69 -7.20 14.66
C ASN A 331 0.28 -8.63 15.06
N ILE A 332 -1.02 -8.93 14.97
CA ILE A 332 -1.53 -10.29 15.17
C ILE A 332 -2.20 -10.74 13.88
N TRP A 333 -1.86 -11.95 13.43
CA TRP A 333 -2.43 -12.66 12.30
C TRP A 333 -3.13 -13.91 12.85
N TRP A 334 -4.43 -13.80 13.04
CA TRP A 334 -5.24 -14.89 13.57
C TRP A 334 -5.95 -15.62 12.44
N HIS A 335 -5.94 -16.95 12.50
CA HIS A 335 -6.64 -17.85 11.60
C HIS A 335 -7.54 -18.79 12.42
N ASP A 336 -8.75 -19.04 11.96
CA ASP A 336 -9.71 -19.94 12.64
C ASP A 336 -9.41 -21.43 12.38
N SER A 337 -8.48 -21.74 11.50
CA SER A 337 -8.10 -23.09 11.10
C SER A 337 -6.58 -23.20 10.88
N ASP A 338 -6.05 -24.40 11.11
CA ASP A 338 -4.70 -24.79 10.67
C ASP A 338 -4.64 -25.02 9.15
N ASP A 339 -5.77 -25.05 8.45
CA ASP A 339 -5.90 -25.06 7.00
C ASP A 339 -6.54 -23.74 6.52
N MET A 340 -5.69 -22.73 6.31
CA MET A 340 -6.14 -21.41 5.84
C MET A 340 -6.81 -21.48 4.47
N GLU A 341 -6.30 -22.29 3.55
CA GLU A 341 -6.81 -22.38 2.17
C GLU A 341 -8.21 -23.02 2.17
N GLY A 342 -8.39 -24.13 2.91
CA GLY A 342 -9.69 -24.78 3.09
C GLY A 342 -10.71 -23.88 3.80
N ALA A 343 -10.30 -23.15 4.84
CA ALA A 343 -11.18 -22.22 5.54
C ALA A 343 -11.68 -21.08 4.63
N HIS A 344 -10.80 -20.49 3.81
CA HIS A 344 -11.21 -19.46 2.84
C HIS A 344 -12.11 -20.02 1.75
N ALA A 345 -11.82 -21.22 1.22
CA ALA A 345 -12.66 -21.90 0.24
C ALA A 345 -14.08 -22.15 0.79
N ALA A 346 -14.20 -22.61 2.03
CA ALA A 346 -15.49 -22.85 2.68
C ALA A 346 -16.32 -21.57 2.86
N VAL A 347 -15.68 -20.42 3.18
CA VAL A 347 -16.36 -19.12 3.25
C VAL A 347 -16.83 -18.68 1.86
N GLN A 348 -15.98 -18.86 0.83
CA GLN A 348 -16.32 -18.53 -0.55
C GLN A 348 -17.48 -19.37 -1.09
N GLU A 349 -17.48 -20.69 -0.87
CA GLU A 349 -18.55 -21.60 -1.26
C GLU A 349 -19.88 -21.23 -0.58
N ARG A 350 -19.83 -20.87 0.70
CA ARG A 350 -21.02 -20.40 1.43
C ARG A 350 -21.56 -19.11 0.84
N TYR A 351 -20.66 -18.16 0.55
CA TYR A 351 -21.06 -16.92 -0.10
C TYR A 351 -21.72 -17.17 -1.47
N GLU A 352 -21.15 -18.04 -2.29
CA GLU A 352 -21.70 -18.38 -3.62
C GLU A 352 -23.08 -19.04 -3.52
N ARG A 353 -23.31 -19.89 -2.51
CA ARG A 353 -24.57 -20.58 -2.28
C ARG A 353 -25.64 -19.69 -1.65
N ASP A 354 -25.28 -18.94 -0.61
CA ASP A 354 -26.24 -18.27 0.28
C ASP A 354 -26.17 -16.73 0.19
N GLY A 355 -25.20 -16.18 -0.51
CA GLY A 355 -24.95 -14.73 -0.59
C GLY A 355 -24.52 -14.10 0.75
N THR A 356 -24.07 -14.90 1.74
CA THR A 356 -23.75 -14.45 3.10
C THR A 356 -22.31 -14.74 3.48
N MET A 357 -21.79 -13.94 4.43
CA MET A 357 -20.52 -14.17 5.09
C MET A 357 -20.76 -14.05 6.60
N GLU A 358 -21.03 -15.18 7.24
CA GLU A 358 -21.39 -15.24 8.66
C GLU A 358 -20.19 -15.45 9.59
N SER A 359 -19.05 -15.85 9.04
CA SER A 359 -17.79 -16.04 9.75
C SER A 359 -16.64 -15.42 8.98
N VAL A 360 -15.57 -15.11 9.67
CA VAL A 360 -14.31 -14.61 9.10
C VAL A 360 -13.21 -15.63 9.37
N PRO A 361 -12.53 -16.14 8.32
CA PRO A 361 -11.53 -17.20 8.47
C PRO A 361 -10.19 -16.66 8.95
N GLN A 362 -10.01 -15.34 8.89
CA GLN A 362 -8.76 -14.66 9.24
C GLN A 362 -9.05 -13.26 9.77
N LEU A 363 -8.30 -12.83 10.79
CA LEU A 363 -8.21 -11.44 11.23
C LEU A 363 -6.75 -11.00 11.31
N ALA A 364 -6.48 -9.79 10.84
CA ALA A 364 -5.23 -9.10 11.07
C ALA A 364 -5.46 -7.90 12.00
N PHE A 365 -4.64 -7.77 13.05
CA PHE A 365 -4.73 -6.68 14.01
C PHE A 365 -3.50 -5.79 13.92
N SER A 366 -3.71 -4.49 13.95
CA SER A 366 -2.65 -3.49 13.93
C SER A 366 -2.89 -2.45 15.02
N PHE A 367 -1.93 -2.30 15.94
CA PHE A 367 -2.05 -1.48 17.16
C PHE A 367 -1.20 -0.23 17.05
N ALA A 368 -1.73 0.86 16.48
CA ALA A 368 -0.99 2.12 16.35
C ALA A 368 -0.59 2.71 17.72
N SER A 369 -1.45 2.58 18.74
CA SER A 369 -1.17 3.05 20.11
C SER A 369 -0.01 2.32 20.80
N ILE A 370 0.34 1.10 20.36
CA ILE A 370 1.50 0.37 20.88
C ILE A 370 2.75 0.74 20.07
N LYS A 371 2.64 0.78 18.72
CA LYS A 371 3.76 1.06 17.81
C LYS A 371 4.30 2.47 17.95
N ASP A 372 3.43 3.44 18.20
CA ASP A 372 3.77 4.84 18.43
C ASP A 372 3.30 5.30 19.82
N ALA A 373 3.74 4.53 20.83
CA ALA A 373 3.36 4.76 22.21
C ALA A 373 3.72 6.19 22.67
N GLY A 374 2.75 6.84 23.31
CA GLY A 374 2.89 8.20 23.82
C GLY A 374 2.68 9.30 22.76
N ALA A 375 2.37 8.97 21.50
CA ALA A 375 2.04 9.96 20.50
C ALA A 375 0.64 10.56 20.74
N PRO A 376 0.52 11.88 21.07
CA PRO A 376 -0.77 12.47 21.46
C PRO A 376 -1.81 12.47 20.35
N ALA A 377 -1.36 12.42 19.08
CA ALA A 377 -2.24 12.37 17.91
C ALA A 377 -2.92 11.00 17.76
N VAL A 378 -2.24 9.92 18.16
CA VAL A 378 -2.73 8.55 18.02
C VAL A 378 -3.91 8.31 18.96
N CYS A 379 -3.73 8.51 20.27
CA CYS A 379 -4.80 8.46 21.26
C CYS A 379 -4.38 9.17 22.57
N PRO A 380 -5.33 9.54 23.45
CA PRO A 380 -5.01 10.07 24.76
C PRO A 380 -4.28 9.04 25.65
N PRO A 381 -3.50 9.48 26.65
CA PRO A 381 -2.95 8.58 27.66
C PRO A 381 -4.03 7.71 28.32
N GLY A 382 -3.73 6.44 28.59
CA GLY A 382 -4.66 5.48 29.16
C GLY A 382 -5.71 4.94 28.17
N HIS A 383 -5.60 5.29 26.90
CA HIS A 383 -6.47 4.81 25.82
C HIS A 383 -5.72 3.89 24.87
N SER A 384 -6.46 3.14 24.05
CA SER A 384 -5.92 2.37 22.94
C SER A 384 -6.62 2.72 21.65
N ASN A 385 -5.92 2.63 20.52
CA ASN A 385 -6.53 2.52 19.21
C ASN A 385 -5.88 1.41 18.40
N PHE A 386 -6.69 0.72 17.62
CA PHE A 386 -6.26 -0.37 16.77
C PHE A 386 -7.22 -0.60 15.60
N GLN A 387 -6.77 -1.40 14.67
CA GLN A 387 -7.54 -1.79 13.49
C GLN A 387 -7.62 -3.30 13.41
N ILE A 388 -8.78 -3.80 12.97
CA ILE A 388 -9.05 -5.21 12.74
C ILE A 388 -9.42 -5.34 11.26
N MET A 389 -8.72 -6.17 10.53
CA MET A 389 -8.86 -6.30 9.09
C MET A 389 -9.15 -7.74 8.69
N THR A 390 -10.00 -7.89 7.66
CA THR A 390 -10.25 -9.17 7.01
C THR A 390 -10.55 -8.97 5.53
N GLY A 391 -10.38 -10.01 4.73
CA GLY A 391 -10.86 -10.04 3.35
C GLY A 391 -12.38 -10.14 3.27
N CYS A 392 -12.95 -9.74 2.14
CA CYS A 392 -14.37 -9.91 1.85
C CYS A 392 -14.58 -10.31 0.39
N PRO A 393 -15.74 -10.89 0.04
CA PRO A 393 -16.09 -11.20 -1.34
C PRO A 393 -15.98 -9.97 -2.24
N PRO A 394 -15.52 -10.14 -3.49
CA PRO A 394 -15.33 -9.03 -4.43
C PRO A 394 -16.68 -8.51 -4.97
N GLY A 395 -16.65 -7.28 -5.49
CA GLY A 395 -17.76 -6.68 -6.21
C GLY A 395 -18.83 -6.04 -5.33
N TYR A 396 -19.81 -5.44 -6.00
CA TYR A 396 -20.85 -4.64 -5.34
C TYR A 396 -22.03 -5.49 -4.86
N ALA A 397 -22.31 -6.62 -5.51
CA ALA A 397 -23.44 -7.49 -5.21
C ALA A 397 -23.41 -8.00 -3.76
N PHE A 398 -22.24 -8.33 -3.21
CA PHE A 398 -22.08 -8.68 -1.80
C PHE A 398 -22.63 -7.61 -0.86
N TRP A 399 -22.53 -6.35 -1.26
CA TRP A 399 -22.99 -5.17 -0.50
C TRP A 399 -24.45 -4.78 -0.80
N GLY A 400 -25.14 -5.56 -1.66
CA GLY A 400 -26.52 -5.27 -2.10
C GLY A 400 -26.60 -4.07 -3.05
N LEU A 401 -25.59 -3.87 -3.89
CA LEU A 401 -25.44 -2.75 -4.81
C LEU A 401 -25.17 -3.25 -6.23
N GLU A 402 -25.56 -2.45 -7.24
CA GLU A 402 -25.29 -2.72 -8.65
C GLU A 402 -24.01 -2.02 -9.14
N GLY A 403 -23.63 -0.90 -8.52
CA GLY A 403 -22.47 -0.10 -8.87
C GLY A 403 -21.74 0.46 -7.67
N GLY A 404 -20.63 1.16 -7.92
CA GLY A 404 -19.77 1.76 -6.91
C GLY A 404 -19.91 3.28 -6.76
N PRO A 405 -19.22 3.85 -5.75
CA PRO A 405 -19.21 5.29 -5.52
C PRO A 405 -18.63 6.10 -6.68
N VAL A 406 -17.82 5.49 -7.52
CA VAL A 406 -17.25 6.15 -8.72
C VAL A 406 -18.25 6.20 -9.87
N ASP A 407 -19.22 5.31 -9.87
CA ASP A 407 -20.33 5.28 -10.84
C ASP A 407 -21.48 6.19 -10.40
N GLY A 408 -21.32 6.90 -9.28
CA GLY A 408 -22.34 7.80 -8.72
C GLY A 408 -23.35 7.12 -7.80
N GLU A 409 -23.16 5.84 -7.44
CA GLU A 409 -24.07 5.09 -6.55
C GLU A 409 -24.09 5.71 -5.15
N PRO A 410 -25.28 6.13 -4.62
CA PRO A 410 -25.41 6.74 -3.31
C PRO A 410 -25.39 5.70 -2.16
N TYR A 411 -24.44 4.80 -2.18
CA TYR A 411 -24.31 3.62 -1.31
C TYR A 411 -24.44 3.89 0.19
N ARG A 412 -23.98 5.09 0.66
CA ARG A 412 -23.92 5.44 2.08
C ARG A 412 -25.28 5.47 2.79
N ARG A 413 -26.37 5.57 2.03
CA ARG A 413 -27.75 5.55 2.54
C ARG A 413 -28.52 4.30 2.14
N ASN A 414 -27.90 3.40 1.38
CA ASN A 414 -28.53 2.16 0.94
C ASN A 414 -28.75 1.23 2.14
N PRO A 415 -30.01 0.78 2.42
CA PRO A 415 -30.32 -0.04 3.59
C PRO A 415 -29.62 -1.40 3.57
N ALA A 416 -29.50 -2.07 2.42
CA ALA A 416 -28.84 -3.36 2.28
C ALA A 416 -27.33 -3.24 2.59
N TYR A 417 -26.67 -2.22 2.03
CA TYR A 417 -25.28 -1.90 2.35
C TYR A 417 -25.07 -1.68 3.85
N LEU A 418 -25.91 -0.86 4.48
CA LEU A 418 -25.80 -0.54 5.90
C LEU A 418 -26.05 -1.78 6.78
N ALA A 419 -26.98 -2.65 6.40
CA ALA A 419 -27.26 -3.90 7.11
C ALA A 419 -26.06 -4.86 7.02
N ARG A 420 -25.51 -5.06 5.82
CA ARG A 420 -24.33 -5.92 5.60
C ARG A 420 -23.11 -5.39 6.34
N LYS A 421 -22.88 -4.09 6.28
CA LYS A 421 -21.79 -3.44 7.00
C LYS A 421 -21.89 -3.66 8.52
N ARG A 422 -23.08 -3.49 9.11
CA ARG A 422 -23.32 -3.77 10.54
C ARG A 422 -23.07 -5.24 10.88
N GLN A 423 -23.65 -6.16 10.11
CA GLN A 423 -23.47 -7.59 10.33
C GLN A 423 -21.97 -7.96 10.37
N LEU A 424 -21.21 -7.55 9.36
CA LEU A 424 -19.78 -7.84 9.32
C LEU A 424 -18.99 -7.18 10.46
N THR A 425 -19.36 -5.97 10.84
CA THR A 425 -18.72 -5.29 11.98
C THR A 425 -18.91 -6.11 13.26
N GLU A 426 -20.13 -6.60 13.53
CA GLU A 426 -20.41 -7.43 14.70
C GLU A 426 -19.66 -8.77 14.64
N THR A 427 -19.69 -9.47 13.48
CA THR A 427 -18.94 -10.72 13.31
C THR A 427 -17.43 -10.54 13.55
N ILE A 428 -16.85 -9.45 13.05
CA ILE A 428 -15.43 -9.14 13.25
C ILE A 428 -15.15 -8.85 14.73
N LEU A 429 -15.99 -8.06 15.41
CA LEU A 429 -15.80 -7.73 16.82
C LEU A 429 -15.99 -8.96 17.72
N ASP A 430 -17.00 -9.82 17.45
CA ASP A 430 -17.21 -11.09 18.17
C ASP A 430 -15.98 -12.01 18.06
N THR A 431 -15.40 -12.08 16.86
CA THR A 431 -14.20 -12.89 16.63
C THR A 431 -12.98 -12.26 17.29
N ALA A 432 -12.86 -10.93 17.26
CA ALA A 432 -11.75 -10.21 17.88
C ALA A 432 -11.70 -10.40 19.40
N GLU A 433 -12.84 -10.47 20.08
CA GLU A 433 -12.88 -10.74 21.52
C GLU A 433 -12.40 -12.15 21.89
N LYS A 434 -12.49 -13.12 20.97
CA LYS A 434 -11.88 -14.45 21.18
C LYS A 434 -10.35 -14.39 21.19
N VAL A 435 -9.76 -13.39 20.52
CA VAL A 435 -8.32 -13.21 20.39
C VAL A 435 -7.76 -12.29 21.48
N LEU A 436 -8.43 -11.17 21.74
CA LEU A 436 -7.94 -10.10 22.63
C LEU A 436 -8.56 -10.14 24.03
N GLY A 437 -9.55 -11.02 24.27
CA GLY A 437 -10.43 -10.95 25.45
C GLY A 437 -11.50 -9.86 25.31
N PRO A 438 -12.39 -9.71 26.29
CA PRO A 438 -13.52 -8.79 26.24
C PRO A 438 -13.04 -7.33 26.27
N PHE A 439 -13.48 -6.51 25.30
CA PHE A 439 -13.16 -5.08 25.22
C PHE A 439 -14.35 -4.20 24.82
N ARG A 440 -15.50 -4.77 24.43
CA ARG A 440 -16.64 -4.02 23.87
C ARG A 440 -17.18 -2.95 24.80
N ASP A 441 -17.22 -3.21 26.11
CA ASP A 441 -17.71 -2.27 27.13
C ASP A 441 -16.81 -1.03 27.27
N ARG A 442 -15.60 -1.09 26.70
CA ARG A 442 -14.61 -0.01 26.73
C ARG A 442 -14.53 0.76 25.40
N ILE A 443 -15.39 0.44 24.44
CA ILE A 443 -15.37 1.11 23.12
C ILE A 443 -15.89 2.55 23.26
N THR A 444 -15.04 3.51 22.91
CA THR A 444 -15.40 4.92 22.80
C THR A 444 -15.66 5.34 21.36
N HIS A 445 -15.07 4.62 20.38
CA HIS A 445 -15.30 4.83 18.97
C HIS A 445 -15.14 3.53 18.19
N VAL A 446 -16.07 3.27 17.28
CA VAL A 446 -15.97 2.22 16.27
C VAL A 446 -16.43 2.75 14.92
N GLU A 447 -15.66 2.48 13.88
CA GLU A 447 -15.99 2.82 12.50
C GLU A 447 -15.48 1.73 11.56
N THR A 448 -16.29 1.33 10.59
CA THR A 448 -15.90 0.30 9.62
C THR A 448 -15.73 0.93 8.25
N ALA A 449 -14.56 0.72 7.63
CA ALA A 449 -14.35 0.95 6.22
C ALA A 449 -14.59 -0.34 5.43
N THR A 450 -15.18 -0.18 4.25
CA THR A 450 -15.46 -1.27 3.30
C THR A 450 -14.72 -0.99 2.00
N PRO A 451 -14.67 -1.92 1.04
CA PRO A 451 -14.12 -1.64 -0.29
C PRO A 451 -14.70 -0.39 -0.95
N LEU A 452 -16.00 -0.12 -0.73
CA LEU A 452 -16.64 1.09 -1.25
C LEU A 452 -16.09 2.38 -0.59
N THR A 453 -15.68 2.30 0.67
CA THR A 453 -15.01 3.42 1.34
C THR A 453 -13.67 3.69 0.67
N ASN A 454 -12.87 2.65 0.41
CA ASN A 454 -11.58 2.77 -0.27
C ASN A 454 -11.76 3.29 -1.70
N GLU A 455 -12.69 2.73 -2.47
CA GLU A 455 -13.02 3.22 -3.81
C GLU A 455 -13.44 4.69 -3.82
N ARG A 456 -14.25 5.11 -2.85
CA ARG A 456 -14.69 6.51 -2.74
C ARG A 456 -13.53 7.49 -2.57
N TYR A 457 -12.58 7.18 -1.67
CA TYR A 457 -11.54 8.13 -1.30
C TYR A 457 -10.31 8.04 -2.20
N ILE A 458 -9.97 6.84 -2.68
CA ILE A 458 -8.72 6.55 -3.40
C ILE A 458 -8.98 6.25 -4.87
N ARG A 459 -10.24 5.99 -5.26
CA ARG A 459 -10.65 5.60 -6.61
C ARG A 459 -10.03 4.28 -7.08
N ALA A 460 -9.61 3.41 -6.15
CA ALA A 460 -9.07 2.10 -6.48
C ALA A 460 -10.13 1.20 -7.12
N SER A 461 -9.84 0.60 -8.25
CA SER A 461 -10.71 -0.38 -8.91
C SER A 461 -11.00 -1.57 -7.98
N GLY A 462 -12.27 -1.92 -7.82
CA GLY A 462 -12.72 -2.97 -6.89
C GLY A 462 -12.52 -2.65 -5.40
N GLY A 463 -12.15 -1.41 -5.06
CA GLY A 463 -11.89 -0.98 -3.69
C GLY A 463 -10.69 -1.66 -3.02
N THR A 464 -9.82 -2.34 -3.79
CA THR A 464 -8.65 -3.05 -3.25
C THR A 464 -7.47 -2.12 -2.99
N PRO A 465 -6.75 -2.26 -1.86
CA PRO A 465 -5.51 -1.54 -1.63
C PRO A 465 -4.29 -2.19 -2.33
N TYR A 466 -4.43 -3.38 -2.92
CA TYR A 466 -3.32 -4.17 -3.48
C TYR A 466 -3.21 -4.10 -5.00
N GLY A 467 -4.20 -3.52 -5.68
CA GLY A 467 -4.23 -3.41 -7.14
C GLY A 467 -4.52 -4.72 -7.86
N MET A 468 -3.97 -4.87 -9.06
CA MET A 468 -4.23 -6.01 -9.95
C MET A 468 -3.50 -7.28 -9.48
N ALA A 469 -4.21 -8.42 -9.57
CA ALA A 469 -3.63 -9.76 -9.43
C ALA A 469 -3.05 -10.24 -10.77
N THR A 470 -3.78 -9.99 -11.87
CA THR A 470 -3.35 -10.38 -13.21
C THR A 470 -3.60 -9.25 -14.20
N TRP A 471 -2.72 -9.17 -15.21
CA TRP A 471 -2.86 -8.27 -16.36
C TRP A 471 -2.29 -8.97 -17.60
N GLY A 472 -3.14 -9.75 -18.27
CA GLY A 472 -2.74 -10.57 -19.41
C GLY A 472 -1.96 -11.85 -19.09
N GLY A 473 -1.74 -12.17 -17.79
CA GLY A 473 -1.07 -13.38 -17.32
C GLY A 473 -0.87 -13.36 -15.82
N ALA A 474 -0.67 -14.52 -15.21
CA ALA A 474 -0.49 -14.63 -13.75
C ALA A 474 0.74 -13.83 -13.29
N GLY A 475 0.55 -12.93 -12.32
CA GLY A 475 1.60 -12.12 -11.70
C GLY A 475 2.19 -11.03 -12.62
N GLN A 476 1.67 -10.85 -13.85
CA GLN A 476 2.11 -9.76 -14.71
C GLN A 476 1.40 -8.47 -14.34
N ARG A 477 2.15 -7.38 -14.31
CA ARG A 477 1.67 -6.01 -14.13
C ARG A 477 2.30 -5.10 -15.16
N PRO A 478 1.64 -3.99 -15.56
CA PRO A 478 2.19 -3.04 -16.53
C PRO A 478 3.48 -2.38 -16.03
N ASP A 479 4.31 -1.98 -16.98
CA ASP A 479 5.50 -1.15 -16.70
C ASP A 479 5.08 0.29 -16.38
N VAL A 480 6.03 1.10 -15.88
CA VAL A 480 5.82 2.54 -15.66
C VAL A 480 5.63 3.31 -16.97
N ARG A 481 6.14 2.80 -18.09
CA ARG A 481 5.90 3.37 -19.43
C ARG A 481 4.58 2.89 -20.00
N THR A 482 3.86 3.80 -20.66
CA THR A 482 2.55 3.49 -21.23
C THR A 482 2.55 3.26 -22.75
N GLY A 483 3.60 3.60 -23.45
CA GLY A 483 3.64 3.67 -24.92
C GLY A 483 3.18 5.02 -25.49
N ILE A 484 2.53 5.87 -24.69
CA ILE A 484 2.23 7.27 -25.04
C ILE A 484 3.41 8.12 -24.62
N GLU A 485 3.96 8.91 -25.53
CA GLU A 485 5.09 9.78 -25.23
C GLU A 485 4.73 10.79 -24.13
N GLY A 486 5.61 10.96 -23.12
CA GLY A 486 5.38 11.86 -22.01
C GLY A 486 4.36 11.38 -20.97
N LEU A 487 3.74 10.19 -21.13
CA LEU A 487 2.84 9.61 -20.14
C LEU A 487 3.49 8.43 -19.42
N TYR A 488 3.56 8.53 -18.10
CA TYR A 488 4.03 7.48 -17.21
C TYR A 488 2.97 7.12 -16.20
N VAL A 489 3.02 5.89 -15.65
CA VAL A 489 2.12 5.42 -14.61
C VAL A 489 2.92 4.90 -13.43
N VAL A 490 2.43 5.16 -12.22
CA VAL A 490 3.02 4.68 -10.97
C VAL A 490 1.92 4.21 -10.01
N GLY A 491 2.28 3.73 -8.84
CA GLY A 491 1.34 3.27 -7.83
C GLY A 491 1.18 1.75 -7.81
N GLN A 492 0.17 1.28 -7.10
CA GLN A 492 0.00 -0.14 -6.74
C GLN A 492 -0.22 -1.12 -7.90
N ASN A 493 -0.55 -0.61 -9.07
CA ASN A 493 -0.89 -1.45 -10.25
C ASN A 493 0.29 -1.72 -11.19
N VAL A 494 1.45 -1.09 -10.98
CA VAL A 494 2.63 -1.30 -11.82
C VAL A 494 3.52 -2.43 -11.28
N ARG A 495 4.46 -2.89 -12.08
CA ARG A 495 5.34 -4.05 -11.84
C ARG A 495 6.07 -4.07 -10.48
N TYR A 496 6.24 -2.94 -9.83
CA TYR A 496 6.87 -2.85 -8.52
C TYR A 496 5.93 -3.20 -7.35
N GLY A 497 4.66 -3.37 -7.62
CA GLY A 497 3.65 -3.86 -6.68
C GLY A 497 3.08 -2.79 -5.75
N SER A 498 2.26 -3.27 -4.83
CA SER A 498 1.65 -2.48 -3.77
C SER A 498 2.58 -2.34 -2.54
N GLY A 499 2.08 -1.68 -1.50
CA GLY A 499 2.84 -1.35 -0.30
C GLY A 499 3.74 -0.13 -0.52
N VAL A 500 4.16 0.51 0.58
CA VAL A 500 4.94 1.78 0.54
C VAL A 500 6.25 1.59 -0.22
N GLY A 501 6.99 0.50 0.02
CA GLY A 501 8.25 0.20 -0.66
C GLY A 501 8.06 0.02 -2.16
N GLY A 502 7.06 -0.78 -2.58
CA GLY A 502 6.77 -1.05 -4.00
C GLY A 502 6.37 0.20 -4.76
N VAL A 503 5.42 1.00 -4.23
CA VAL A 503 4.96 2.22 -4.91
C VAL A 503 6.03 3.32 -4.91
N ALA A 504 6.86 3.43 -3.85
CA ALA A 504 7.99 4.35 -3.83
C ALA A 504 9.03 4.00 -4.90
N THR A 505 9.37 2.71 -5.01
CA THR A 505 10.26 2.19 -6.07
C THR A 505 9.70 2.48 -7.46
N GLY A 506 8.39 2.31 -7.67
CA GLY A 506 7.70 2.69 -8.92
C GLY A 506 7.83 4.18 -9.23
N GLY A 507 7.76 5.04 -8.21
CA GLY A 507 7.98 6.49 -8.34
C GLY A 507 9.41 6.82 -8.77
N VAL A 508 10.42 6.20 -8.12
CA VAL A 508 11.84 6.34 -8.51
C VAL A 508 12.06 5.82 -9.93
N ALA A 509 11.45 4.69 -10.30
CA ALA A 509 11.59 4.11 -11.63
C ALA A 509 11.03 5.03 -12.72
N ALA A 510 9.88 5.68 -12.50
CA ALA A 510 9.33 6.65 -13.43
C ALA A 510 10.27 7.86 -13.58
N ALA A 511 10.77 8.42 -12.47
CA ALA A 511 11.75 9.50 -12.50
C ALA A 511 13.04 9.06 -13.21
N SER A 512 13.55 7.85 -12.96
CA SER A 512 14.71 7.27 -13.67
C SER A 512 14.52 7.27 -15.18
N GLN A 513 13.36 6.85 -15.66
CA GLN A 513 13.06 6.81 -17.10
C GLN A 513 13.00 8.22 -17.71
N ILE A 514 12.41 9.18 -16.98
CA ILE A 514 12.27 10.57 -17.43
C ILE A 514 13.63 11.28 -17.47
N LEU A 515 14.47 11.03 -16.48
CA LEU A 515 15.78 11.68 -16.34
C LEU A 515 16.92 10.95 -17.07
N GLY A 516 16.66 9.72 -17.57
CA GLY A 516 17.65 8.91 -18.29
C GLY A 516 18.81 8.43 -17.44
N ARG A 517 18.60 8.21 -16.13
CA ARG A 517 19.65 7.79 -15.19
C ARG A 517 19.15 6.70 -14.22
N PRO A 518 20.02 5.81 -13.70
CA PRO A 518 19.64 4.69 -12.84
C PRO A 518 19.43 5.13 -11.38
N LEU A 519 18.45 6.03 -11.14
CA LEU A 519 18.26 6.69 -9.85
C LEU A 519 18.19 5.74 -8.66
N LEU A 520 17.54 4.58 -8.77
CA LEU A 520 17.41 3.66 -7.65
C LEU A 520 18.77 3.13 -7.19
N ALA A 521 19.63 2.73 -8.15
CA ALA A 521 20.97 2.29 -7.86
C ALA A 521 21.83 3.44 -7.29
N GLU A 522 21.70 4.64 -7.86
CA GLU A 522 22.42 5.83 -7.41
C GLU A 522 22.06 6.22 -5.98
N VAL A 523 20.77 6.30 -5.62
CA VAL A 523 20.34 6.69 -4.27
C VAL A 523 20.67 5.60 -3.26
N TYR A 524 20.59 4.34 -3.66
CA TYR A 524 20.99 3.23 -2.81
C TYR A 524 22.52 3.23 -2.56
N ALA A 525 23.30 3.72 -3.52
CA ALA A 525 24.74 3.96 -3.37
C ALA A 525 25.08 5.27 -2.62
N GLY A 526 24.07 6.00 -2.12
CA GLY A 526 24.24 7.21 -1.31
C GLY A 526 24.16 8.53 -2.07
N THR A 527 23.77 8.53 -3.35
CA THR A 527 23.55 9.79 -4.09
C THR A 527 22.35 10.54 -3.52
N VAL A 528 22.55 11.85 -3.24
CA VAL A 528 21.49 12.75 -2.77
C VAL A 528 21.25 13.81 -3.86
N LEU A 529 20.01 13.91 -4.36
CA LEU A 529 19.59 14.91 -5.32
C LEU A 529 18.94 16.11 -4.63
N GLY A 530 18.20 15.84 -3.55
CA GLY A 530 17.50 16.86 -2.79
C GLY A 530 18.43 17.68 -1.91
N ASP A 531 18.21 19.00 -1.85
CA ASP A 531 18.94 19.90 -0.97
C ASP A 531 18.18 20.10 0.35
N ALA A 532 18.62 19.38 1.40
CA ALA A 532 17.99 19.42 2.72
C ALA A 532 17.99 20.84 3.35
N SER A 533 18.90 21.74 2.94
CA SER A 533 18.94 23.10 3.46
C SER A 533 17.74 23.96 3.02
N ARG A 534 17.04 23.55 1.97
CA ARG A 534 15.83 24.22 1.46
C ARG A 534 14.55 23.79 2.18
N LEU A 535 14.61 22.73 2.98
CA LEU A 535 13.45 22.22 3.70
C LEU A 535 13.01 23.20 4.80
N PRO A 536 11.70 23.44 4.99
CA PRO A 536 11.22 24.35 6.04
C PRO A 536 11.60 23.83 7.43
N GLU A 537 11.88 24.74 8.36
CA GLU A 537 11.93 24.37 9.78
C GLU A 537 10.54 23.92 10.25
N ARG A 538 10.51 22.84 11.04
CA ARG A 538 9.27 22.36 11.66
C ARG A 538 9.03 23.08 12.97
N ALA A 539 7.89 23.74 13.07
CA ALA A 539 7.44 24.36 14.31
C ALA A 539 7.09 23.29 15.38
N PRO A 540 7.09 23.66 16.70
CA PRO A 540 6.71 22.73 17.75
C PRO A 540 5.31 22.12 17.62
N ASP A 541 4.39 22.82 16.97
CA ASP A 541 3.02 22.41 16.66
C ASP A 541 2.86 21.83 15.25
N TRP A 542 3.96 21.37 14.65
CA TRP A 542 3.95 20.76 13.33
C TRP A 542 2.95 19.60 13.24
N ASP A 543 2.04 19.68 12.27
CA ASP A 543 1.00 18.69 12.03
C ASP A 543 1.13 18.12 10.61
N PRO A 544 1.47 16.83 10.44
CA PRO A 544 1.63 16.20 9.12
C PRO A 544 0.35 16.27 8.28
N LEU A 545 -0.81 16.21 8.91
CA LEU A 545 -2.09 16.36 8.22
C LEU A 545 -2.28 17.77 7.64
N ALA A 546 -1.83 18.79 8.36
CA ALA A 546 -1.89 20.18 7.88
C ALA A 546 -0.95 20.41 6.70
N VAL A 547 0.29 19.93 6.78
CA VAL A 547 1.30 19.99 5.70
C VAL A 547 0.76 19.32 4.44
N SER A 548 0.19 18.14 4.57
CA SER A 548 -0.32 17.33 3.44
C SER A 548 -1.55 17.92 2.72
N ARG A 549 -1.99 19.11 3.10
CA ARG A 549 -3.00 19.90 2.36
C ARG A 549 -2.40 20.86 1.34
N GLY A 550 -1.08 21.01 1.31
CA GLY A 550 -0.34 21.90 0.41
C GLY A 550 -0.34 23.35 0.84
N GLN A 551 0.78 24.04 0.63
CA GLN A 551 0.96 25.45 1.05
C GLN A 551 -0.01 26.43 0.37
N ALA A 552 -0.27 26.25 -0.92
CA ALA A 552 -1.19 27.11 -1.66
C ALA A 552 -2.58 27.16 -1.02
N ARG A 553 -3.05 26.01 -0.52
CA ARG A 553 -4.35 25.92 0.15
C ARG A 553 -4.33 26.46 1.57
N GLN A 554 -3.22 26.30 2.30
CA GLN A 554 -3.07 26.91 3.63
C GLN A 554 -3.12 28.43 3.55
N ARG A 555 -2.45 29.03 2.56
CA ARG A 555 -2.49 30.48 2.28
C ARG A 555 -3.90 30.96 1.94
N ALA A 556 -4.63 30.25 1.09
CA ALA A 556 -6.00 30.60 0.74
C ALA A 556 -6.95 30.54 1.95
N LYS A 557 -6.79 29.56 2.86
CA LYS A 557 -7.57 29.50 4.11
C LYS A 557 -7.18 30.56 5.12
N GLY A 558 -5.91 30.96 5.17
CA GLY A 558 -5.43 32.06 6.00
C GLY A 558 -6.07 33.39 5.58
N LEU A 559 -6.13 33.67 4.29
CA LEU A 559 -6.79 34.88 3.74
C LEU A 559 -8.31 34.91 4.00
N ALA A 560 -9.00 33.75 3.91
CA ALA A 560 -10.42 33.63 4.20
C ALA A 560 -10.80 33.79 5.70
N ARG A 561 -9.81 33.70 6.61
CA ARG A 561 -10.03 33.92 8.06
C ARG A 561 -9.71 35.35 8.51
N ILE A 562 -9.10 36.15 7.65
CA ILE A 562 -8.73 37.56 7.91
C ILE A 562 -9.73 38.53 7.24
N GLY A 563 -10.60 38.06 6.36
CA GLY A 563 -11.74 38.80 5.77
C GLY A 563 -13.06 38.40 6.42
#